data_f3de9d64db3382750ee4f0be184e643c
#
_entry.id   f3de9d64db3382750ee4f0be184e643c
#
_cell.length_a   1.000
_cell.length_b   1.000
_cell.length_c   1.000
_cell.angle_alpha   90.00
_cell.angle_beta   90.00
_cell.angle_gamma   90.00
#
_symmetry.space_group_name_H-M   'P 1'
#
loop_
_entity.id
_entity.type
_entity.pdbx_description
1 polymer ?
#
loop_
_entity_poly.entity_id
_entity_poly.type
_entity_poly.pdbx_seq_one_letter_code
_entity_poly.pdbx_strand_id
1 'polypeptide(L)'
;MYYNYYLKYYSQSGFFLENNGAIMYNYMYMKTYYIRTYGCQMNLHESEKLAGLLENAGYTLATEPESADIILFVTCCIRENAEQKVYGHIGALKQYKAENPDVVIAVGGCMTQQKSAAEKLKQKFPFVDVIFGTHNLCDFMRLLEEKSGRKKTLIEITEDDCESENTPMTRSSFPNAWVNVIYGCNNFCTYCIVPYVRGRERSRTIPDVVAEVKQLVGSGYKEITLLGQNVNSYGNDLKDGGDFADLLDAIGREVKGKYRLRFMSSHPKDLTERLVAAMARNENVCHLIHLPLQSGSNDVLKRMNRRYTREDYMAKIDLIKKFMPDCAVSTDVMVGFPGESEQDFRDTLDIMEKADFASAFMFVYSRRGGTPADKMPDQIPEEVSKARIMEMVAAQNARTAEHSAAYKGRTIEILCEDFDEKRGMYLGRDEYGRMGYFKSDKDERGNFVNVKVTDTNGISLYCEKI
;
A
#
# COMPACT_ATOMS: atom_id res chain seq x y z
N MET A 1 -8.81 -6.75 8.46
CA MET A 1 -8.26 -7.19 9.75
C MET A 1 -6.73 -7.32 9.68
N TYR A 2 -6.01 -6.30 9.13
CA TYR A 2 -4.59 -6.39 8.75
C TYR A 2 -3.75 -5.20 9.23
N TYR A 3 -4.03 -4.61 10.41
CA TYR A 3 -3.38 -3.32 10.76
C TYR A 3 -2.80 -3.22 12.18
N ASN A 4 -2.61 -4.33 12.91
CA ASN A 4 -2.05 -4.26 14.27
C ASN A 4 -0.76 -5.08 14.49
N TYR A 5 0.01 -5.45 13.44
CA TYR A 5 1.14 -6.37 13.62
C TYR A 5 2.55 -5.80 13.38
N TYR A 6 2.73 -4.51 13.12
CA TYR A 6 4.06 -4.00 12.72
C TYR A 6 4.82 -3.17 13.77
N LEU A 7 4.55 -3.31 15.06
CA LEU A 7 5.26 -2.54 16.08
C LEU A 7 5.75 -3.41 17.27
N LYS A 8 6.54 -4.43 16.96
CA LYS A 8 7.21 -5.15 18.05
C LYS A 8 8.49 -5.84 17.57
N TYR A 9 9.56 -5.14 17.37
CA TYR A 9 10.91 -5.75 17.41
C TYR A 9 11.97 -4.67 17.17
N TYR A 10 12.42 -4.04 18.23
CA TYR A 10 13.82 -3.62 18.42
C TYR A 10 14.00 -3.32 19.91
N SER A 11 14.29 -4.33 20.70
CA SER A 11 14.97 -4.18 21.99
C SER A 11 15.70 -5.46 22.28
N GLN A 12 16.99 -5.49 22.01
CA GLN A 12 17.98 -6.23 22.80
C GLN A 12 19.35 -6.17 22.11
N SER A 13 20.19 -5.28 22.58
CA SER A 13 21.62 -5.50 22.65
C SER A 13 22.15 -4.74 23.85
N GLY A 14 22.00 -5.35 25.03
CA GLY A 14 22.70 -4.93 26.23
C GLY A 14 24.13 -5.43 26.17
N PHE A 15 25.09 -4.54 26.23
CA PHE A 15 26.45 -4.86 26.69
C PHE A 15 26.68 -4.19 28.02
N PHE A 16 26.82 -5.04 29.08
CA PHE A 16 27.37 -4.66 30.36
C PHE A 16 28.90 -4.59 30.22
N LEU A 17 29.48 -3.47 30.59
CA LEU A 17 30.87 -3.41 31.07
C LEU A 17 30.92 -2.50 32.31
N GLU A 18 31.11 -3.10 33.43
CA GLU A 18 31.56 -2.44 34.66
C GLU A 18 33.01 -1.97 34.45
N ASN A 19 33.27 -0.68 34.68
CA ASN A 19 34.42 -0.27 35.48
C ASN A 19 34.42 1.22 35.84
N ASN A 20 34.74 1.50 37.07
CA ASN A 20 34.83 2.72 37.83
C ASN A 20 35.47 3.91 37.09
N GLY A 21 34.75 5.03 37.06
CA GLY A 21 35.22 6.35 36.70
C GLY A 21 34.02 7.28 36.53
N ALA A 22 33.80 8.21 37.46
CA ALA A 22 32.73 9.16 37.40
C ALA A 22 32.90 10.10 36.17
N ILE A 23 32.38 9.70 35.05
CA ILE A 23 32.09 10.56 33.92
C ILE A 23 30.62 10.89 34.06
N MET A 24 30.32 12.14 34.45
CA MET A 24 28.99 12.70 34.26
C MET A 24 28.74 12.73 32.76
N TYR A 25 28.15 11.65 32.22
CA TYR A 25 27.50 11.72 30.92
C TYR A 25 26.29 12.65 31.12
N ASN A 26 26.36 13.81 30.50
CA ASN A 26 25.19 14.51 30.09
C ASN A 26 24.36 13.48 29.30
N TYR A 27 23.33 12.91 29.89
CA TYR A 27 22.28 12.23 29.15
C TYR A 27 21.65 13.33 28.27
N MET A 28 22.18 13.50 27.07
CA MET A 28 21.47 14.19 26.02
C MET A 28 20.15 13.44 25.87
N TYR A 29 19.07 14.07 26.27
CA TYR A 29 17.73 13.54 26.17
C TYR A 29 17.52 13.18 24.68
N MET A 30 17.58 11.89 24.35
CA MET A 30 17.40 11.43 22.97
C MET A 30 15.95 11.69 22.61
N LYS A 31 15.74 12.60 21.69
CA LYS A 31 14.39 12.92 21.20
C LYS A 31 13.79 11.70 20.53
N THR A 32 12.49 11.51 20.73
CA THR A 32 11.77 10.33 20.28
C THR A 32 10.65 10.70 19.31
N TYR A 33 10.32 9.78 18.40
CA TYR A 33 9.19 9.95 17.49
C TYR A 33 8.32 8.71 17.43
N TYR A 34 7.04 8.91 17.14
CA TYR A 34 6.07 7.86 16.88
C TYR A 34 5.36 8.15 15.57
N ILE A 35 5.26 7.15 14.68
CA ILE A 35 4.53 7.28 13.40
C ILE A 35 3.36 6.30 13.37
N ARG A 36 2.17 6.81 13.10
CA ARG A 36 0.99 5.99 12.82
C ARG A 36 0.52 6.18 11.40
N THR A 37 0.62 5.12 10.61
CA THR A 37 0.29 5.11 9.19
C THR A 37 -1.10 4.55 8.94
N TYR A 38 -1.87 5.24 8.08
CA TYR A 38 -3.16 4.78 7.57
C TYR A 38 -3.11 4.69 6.05
N GLY A 39 -3.75 3.67 5.48
CA GLY A 39 -3.99 3.59 4.05
C GLY A 39 -3.27 2.46 3.33
N CYS A 40 -2.53 2.77 2.28
CA CYS A 40 -1.92 1.83 1.35
C CYS A 40 -0.39 1.69 1.57
N GLN A 41 0.23 0.77 0.83
CA GLN A 41 1.68 0.57 0.84
C GLN A 41 2.48 1.83 0.50
N MET A 42 1.94 2.71 -0.35
CA MET A 42 2.59 3.99 -0.65
C MET A 42 2.68 4.89 0.59
N ASN A 43 1.65 4.92 1.44
CA ASN A 43 1.72 5.66 2.70
C ASN A 43 2.73 5.03 3.68
N LEU A 44 2.85 3.68 3.68
CA LEU A 44 3.90 3.00 4.47
C LEU A 44 5.29 3.41 3.98
N HIS A 45 5.52 3.41 2.67
CA HIS A 45 6.77 3.87 2.09
C HIS A 45 7.06 5.35 2.41
N GLU A 46 6.06 6.22 2.39
CA GLU A 46 6.19 7.61 2.83
C GLU A 46 6.54 7.72 4.33
N SER A 47 5.96 6.86 5.16
CA SER A 47 6.30 6.78 6.59
C SER A 47 7.74 6.33 6.81
N GLU A 48 8.26 5.41 6.00
CA GLU A 48 9.67 4.98 6.02
C GLU A 48 10.62 6.14 5.69
N LYS A 49 10.23 7.01 4.74
CA LYS A 49 10.98 8.24 4.44
C LYS A 49 10.97 9.24 5.60
N LEU A 50 9.78 9.48 6.17
CA LEU A 50 9.64 10.36 7.34
C LEU A 50 10.43 9.84 8.55
N ALA A 51 10.43 8.52 8.78
CA ALA A 51 11.25 7.88 9.79
C ALA A 51 12.74 8.11 9.53
N GLY A 52 13.20 7.91 8.29
CA GLY A 52 14.58 8.14 7.90
C GLY A 52 15.03 9.60 8.10
N LEU A 53 14.17 10.58 7.79
CA LEU A 53 14.45 12.00 8.05
C LEU A 53 14.62 12.27 9.55
N LEU A 54 13.74 11.72 10.38
CA LEU A 54 13.78 11.90 11.83
C LEU A 54 14.99 11.20 12.45
N GLU A 55 15.31 9.97 12.06
CA GLU A 55 16.48 9.23 12.55
C GLU A 55 17.78 9.89 12.13
N ASN A 56 17.86 10.41 10.90
CA ASN A 56 19.02 11.17 10.43
C ASN A 56 19.22 12.48 11.21
N ALA A 57 18.14 13.02 11.80
CA ALA A 57 18.17 14.17 12.70
C ALA A 57 18.40 13.79 14.18
N GLY A 58 18.67 12.51 14.48
CA GLY A 58 18.99 12.02 15.81
C GLY A 58 17.78 11.66 16.68
N TYR A 59 16.58 11.52 16.10
CA TYR A 59 15.41 10.99 16.82
C TYR A 59 15.44 9.48 16.83
N THR A 60 14.81 8.86 17.84
CA THR A 60 14.66 7.42 17.95
C THR A 60 13.19 7.03 17.99
N LEU A 61 12.85 5.85 17.43
CA LEU A 61 11.48 5.37 17.36
C LEU A 61 10.96 5.01 18.77
N ALA A 62 9.84 5.60 19.16
CA ALA A 62 9.09 5.26 20.36
C ALA A 62 8.12 4.11 20.10
N THR A 63 7.87 3.28 21.13
CA THR A 63 6.93 2.15 21.05
C THR A 63 5.48 2.59 21.19
N GLU A 64 5.23 3.67 21.92
CA GLU A 64 3.90 4.20 22.20
C GLU A 64 3.86 5.72 21.96
N PRO A 65 2.74 6.29 21.53
CA PRO A 65 2.65 7.72 21.28
C PRO A 65 2.91 8.58 22.52
N GLU A 66 2.57 8.08 23.73
CA GLU A 66 2.76 8.78 24.99
C GLU A 66 4.23 8.83 25.46
N SER A 67 5.13 8.15 24.75
CA SER A 67 6.58 8.21 25.00
C SER A 67 7.35 8.98 23.93
N ALA A 68 6.64 9.69 23.03
CA ALA A 68 7.22 10.37 21.89
C ALA A 68 7.20 11.90 22.04
N ASP A 69 8.29 12.56 21.64
CA ASP A 69 8.37 14.01 21.50
C ASP A 69 7.68 14.50 20.21
N ILE A 70 7.62 13.63 19.19
CA ILE A 70 6.90 13.88 17.94
C ILE A 70 5.94 12.73 17.67
N ILE A 71 4.65 13.04 17.51
CA ILE A 71 3.61 12.08 17.11
C ILE A 71 3.15 12.44 15.71
N LEU A 72 3.42 11.59 14.74
CA LEU A 72 3.12 11.81 13.34
C LEU A 72 2.04 10.85 12.84
N PHE A 73 1.01 11.40 12.21
CA PHE A 73 -0.04 10.66 11.52
C PHE A 73 0.13 10.80 10.00
N VAL A 74 0.36 9.68 9.31
CA VAL A 74 0.35 9.63 7.84
C VAL A 74 -1.01 9.14 7.38
N THR A 75 -1.74 9.99 6.66
CA THR A 75 -3.19 9.86 6.45
C THR A 75 -3.56 9.45 5.04
N CYS A 76 -4.71 8.76 4.91
CA CYS A 76 -5.28 8.30 3.64
C CYS A 76 -6.65 8.95 3.41
N CYS A 77 -6.97 9.25 2.14
CA CYS A 77 -8.29 9.76 1.73
C CYS A 77 -9.11 8.74 0.90
N ILE A 78 -8.59 7.52 0.71
CA ILE A 78 -9.23 6.52 -0.15
C ILE A 78 -10.38 5.79 0.57
N ARG A 79 -10.34 5.70 1.90
CA ARG A 79 -11.33 4.96 2.71
C ARG A 79 -11.92 5.87 3.78
N GLU A 80 -13.23 6.04 3.78
CA GLU A 80 -13.94 6.87 4.78
C GLU A 80 -13.69 6.40 6.22
N ASN A 81 -13.70 5.09 6.46
CA ASN A 81 -13.36 4.51 7.75
C ASN A 81 -11.93 4.86 8.23
N ALA A 82 -11.00 5.17 7.31
CA ALA A 82 -9.66 5.59 7.68
C ALA A 82 -9.68 7.03 8.25
N GLU A 83 -10.45 7.93 7.67
CA GLU A 83 -10.58 9.31 8.14
C GLU A 83 -11.19 9.37 9.56
N GLN A 84 -12.26 8.62 9.81
CA GLN A 84 -12.87 8.55 11.15
C GLN A 84 -11.92 7.98 12.20
N LYS A 85 -11.14 6.95 11.85
CA LYS A 85 -10.10 6.40 12.73
C LYS A 85 -9.01 7.42 13.03
N VAL A 86 -8.57 8.18 12.03
CA VAL A 86 -7.58 9.26 12.20
C VAL A 86 -8.11 10.28 13.21
N TYR A 87 -9.34 10.76 13.03
CA TYR A 87 -9.97 11.72 13.94
C TYR A 87 -10.10 11.17 15.38
N GLY A 88 -10.47 9.89 15.53
CA GLY A 88 -10.54 9.23 16.82
C GLY A 88 -9.21 9.19 17.56
N HIS A 89 -8.14 8.79 16.86
CA HIS A 89 -6.81 8.70 17.47
C HIS A 89 -6.20 10.08 17.77
N ILE A 90 -6.39 11.06 16.88
CA ILE A 90 -5.96 12.44 17.18
C ILE A 90 -6.72 12.98 18.38
N GLY A 91 -8.06 12.76 18.44
CA GLY A 91 -8.90 13.21 19.55
C GLY A 91 -8.47 12.64 20.91
N ALA A 92 -8.01 11.38 20.94
CA ALA A 92 -7.52 10.72 22.15
C ALA A 92 -6.26 11.40 22.73
N LEU A 93 -5.46 12.08 21.89
CA LEU A 93 -4.25 12.79 22.33
C LEU A 93 -4.52 14.16 22.95
N LYS A 94 -5.78 14.63 23.00
CA LYS A 94 -6.11 15.97 23.49
C LYS A 94 -5.64 16.20 24.94
N GLN A 95 -5.91 15.27 25.82
CA GLN A 95 -5.50 15.37 27.23
C GLN A 95 -3.99 15.25 27.34
N TYR A 96 -3.38 14.29 26.67
CA TYR A 96 -1.92 14.09 26.66
C TYR A 96 -1.18 15.36 26.21
N LYS A 97 -1.64 16.02 25.13
CA LYS A 97 -1.05 17.28 24.64
C LYS A 97 -1.23 18.43 25.64
N ALA A 98 -2.34 18.47 26.38
CA ALA A 98 -2.55 19.50 27.43
C ALA A 98 -1.59 19.32 28.63
N GLU A 99 -1.30 18.07 28.99
CA GLU A 99 -0.36 17.72 30.06
C GLU A 99 1.11 17.83 29.61
N ASN A 100 1.38 17.63 28.30
CA ASN A 100 2.70 17.70 27.68
C ASN A 100 2.71 18.70 26.52
N PRO A 101 2.78 20.01 26.79
CA PRO A 101 2.65 21.05 25.76
C PRO A 101 3.75 21.03 24.70
N ASP A 102 4.94 20.53 25.04
CA ASP A 102 6.12 20.50 24.18
C ASP A 102 6.08 19.37 23.13
N VAL A 103 5.22 18.36 23.31
CA VAL A 103 5.01 17.29 22.31
C VAL A 103 4.49 17.88 21.00
N VAL A 104 5.10 17.54 19.89
CA VAL A 104 4.66 17.98 18.57
C VAL A 104 3.72 16.91 17.95
N ILE A 105 2.50 17.32 17.60
CA ILE A 105 1.55 16.47 16.87
C ILE A 105 1.47 16.95 15.44
N ALA A 106 1.91 16.09 14.49
CA ALA A 106 1.93 16.38 13.07
C ALA A 106 1.00 15.44 12.29
N VAL A 107 0.31 15.97 11.27
CA VAL A 107 -0.60 15.21 10.41
C VAL A 107 -0.29 15.49 8.95
N GLY A 108 0.08 14.45 8.20
CA GLY A 108 0.43 14.55 6.77
C GLY A 108 -0.26 13.50 5.91
N GLY A 109 -0.10 13.60 4.59
CA GLY A 109 -0.53 12.60 3.62
C GLY A 109 -1.73 13.00 2.76
N CYS A 110 -2.36 12.00 2.11
CA CYS A 110 -3.39 12.25 1.07
C CYS A 110 -4.63 13.01 1.58
N MET A 111 -5.03 12.80 2.85
CA MET A 111 -6.20 13.50 3.41
C MET A 111 -5.90 14.99 3.54
N THR A 112 -4.76 15.33 4.09
CA THR A 112 -4.37 16.72 4.36
C THR A 112 -3.91 17.48 3.11
N GLN A 113 -3.60 16.81 2.01
CA GLN A 113 -3.37 17.46 0.72
C GLN A 113 -4.63 18.19 0.21
N GLN A 114 -5.83 17.80 0.63
CA GLN A 114 -7.05 18.52 0.36
C GLN A 114 -7.17 19.72 1.33
N LYS A 115 -7.00 20.95 0.84
CA LYS A 115 -7.04 22.19 1.64
C LYS A 115 -8.27 22.28 2.56
N SER A 116 -9.45 21.85 2.06
CA SER A 116 -10.70 21.82 2.86
C SER A 116 -10.63 20.82 4.01
N ALA A 117 -10.02 19.64 3.82
CA ALA A 117 -9.85 18.66 4.88
C ALA A 117 -8.83 19.10 5.93
N ALA A 118 -7.74 19.74 5.49
CA ALA A 118 -6.73 20.32 6.40
C ALA A 118 -7.30 21.42 7.29
N GLU A 119 -8.09 22.34 6.72
CA GLU A 119 -8.76 23.40 7.50
C GLU A 119 -9.81 22.82 8.48
N LYS A 120 -10.58 21.82 8.05
CA LYS A 120 -11.53 21.10 8.91
C LYS A 120 -10.83 20.41 10.08
N LEU A 121 -9.67 19.77 9.79
CA LEU A 121 -8.85 19.13 10.82
C LEU A 121 -8.34 20.13 11.85
N LYS A 122 -7.80 21.27 11.41
CA LYS A 122 -7.36 22.37 12.28
C LYS A 122 -8.50 22.90 13.17
N GLN A 123 -9.70 23.12 12.58
CA GLN A 123 -10.85 23.59 13.33
C GLN A 123 -11.28 22.59 14.42
N LYS A 124 -11.26 21.30 14.08
CA LYS A 124 -11.66 20.23 14.99
C LYS A 124 -10.61 19.94 16.08
N PHE A 125 -9.34 20.07 15.74
CA PHE A 125 -8.21 19.74 16.61
C PHE A 125 -7.17 20.88 16.63
N PRO A 126 -7.49 22.03 17.26
CA PRO A 126 -6.61 23.20 17.26
C PRO A 126 -5.30 23.00 18.02
N PHE A 127 -5.14 21.86 18.69
CA PHE A 127 -3.91 21.46 19.39
C PHE A 127 -2.93 20.68 18.48
N VAL A 128 -3.29 20.35 17.24
CA VAL A 128 -2.38 19.80 16.24
C VAL A 128 -1.39 20.90 15.82
N ASP A 129 -0.13 20.58 15.81
CA ASP A 129 0.95 21.54 15.60
C ASP A 129 1.28 21.79 14.12
N VAL A 130 1.37 20.72 13.34
CA VAL A 130 1.77 20.76 11.92
C VAL A 130 0.79 19.96 11.08
N ILE A 131 0.31 20.56 10.00
CA ILE A 131 -0.52 19.90 8.97
C ILE A 131 0.16 20.13 7.62
N PHE A 132 0.49 19.05 6.90
CA PHE A 132 1.19 19.14 5.63
C PHE A 132 0.62 18.17 4.58
N GLY A 133 0.91 18.44 3.31
CA GLY A 133 0.43 17.63 2.18
C GLY A 133 1.36 16.49 1.79
N THR A 134 0.99 15.75 0.75
CA THR A 134 1.82 14.68 0.16
C THR A 134 3.06 15.21 -0.54
N HIS A 135 3.00 16.45 -1.05
CA HIS A 135 4.09 17.09 -1.78
C HIS A 135 5.14 17.76 -0.89
N ASN A 136 4.87 17.89 0.43
CA ASN A 136 5.77 18.51 1.42
C ASN A 136 6.54 17.49 2.27
N LEU A 137 6.59 16.22 1.90
CA LEU A 137 7.16 15.18 2.74
C LEU A 137 8.65 15.44 3.04
N CYS A 138 9.43 15.82 2.04
CA CYS A 138 10.85 16.12 2.21
C CYS A 138 11.12 17.42 3.01
N ASP A 139 10.14 18.32 3.08
CA ASP A 139 10.20 19.54 3.87
C ASP A 139 9.86 19.34 5.35
N PHE A 140 9.51 18.12 5.76
CA PHE A 140 8.98 17.85 7.10
C PHE A 140 9.89 18.38 8.22
N MET A 141 11.20 18.23 8.11
CA MET A 141 12.14 18.73 9.10
C MET A 141 12.12 20.27 9.19
N ARG A 142 12.05 20.97 8.05
CA ARG A 142 11.88 22.43 8.01
C ARG A 142 10.57 22.86 8.67
N LEU A 143 9.47 22.13 8.43
CA LEU A 143 8.18 22.43 9.05
C LEU A 143 8.21 22.28 10.57
N LEU A 144 8.95 21.30 11.10
CA LEU A 144 9.17 21.13 12.53
C LEU A 144 9.96 22.29 13.12
N GLU A 145 11.03 22.74 12.45
CA GLU A 145 11.84 23.88 12.87
C GLU A 145 11.01 25.16 12.87
N GLU A 146 10.24 25.42 11.81
CA GLU A 146 9.39 26.60 11.71
C GLU A 146 8.26 26.61 12.76
N LYS A 147 7.77 25.44 13.17
CA LYS A 147 6.80 25.31 14.24
C LYS A 147 7.38 25.68 15.59
N SER A 148 8.68 25.44 15.81
CA SER A 148 9.37 25.77 17.05
C SER A 148 9.20 27.26 17.36
N GLY A 149 8.60 27.59 18.52
CA GLY A 149 8.29 28.97 18.92
C GLY A 149 6.96 29.55 18.41
N ARG A 150 6.21 28.85 17.56
CA ARG A 150 4.86 29.28 17.12
C ARG A 150 3.77 28.60 17.94
N LYS A 151 2.85 29.40 18.49
CA LYS A 151 1.69 28.89 19.25
C LYS A 151 0.54 28.36 18.36
N LYS A 152 0.48 28.79 17.09
CA LYS A 152 -0.62 28.42 16.17
C LYS A 152 -0.22 27.21 15.31
N THR A 153 -1.22 26.40 14.91
CA THR A 153 -1.05 25.34 13.93
C THR A 153 -0.42 25.85 12.65
N LEU A 154 0.66 25.22 12.21
CA LEU A 154 1.28 25.47 10.91
C LEU A 154 0.58 24.59 9.89
N ILE A 155 0.02 25.19 8.83
CA ILE A 155 -0.51 24.45 7.67
C ILE A 155 0.32 24.81 6.46
N GLU A 156 0.89 23.80 5.80
CA GLU A 156 1.58 23.99 4.53
C GLU A 156 1.20 22.88 3.56
N ILE A 157 0.57 23.26 2.46
CA ILE A 157 0.11 22.39 1.39
C ILE A 157 0.53 23.02 0.07
N THR A 158 1.47 22.38 -0.61
CA THR A 158 1.93 22.79 -1.93
C THR A 158 1.38 21.89 -3.02
N GLU A 159 1.35 22.39 -4.26
CA GLU A 159 1.06 21.60 -5.47
C GLU A 159 2.36 21.15 -6.15
N ASP A 160 3.46 21.82 -5.86
CA ASP A 160 4.79 21.46 -6.34
C ASP A 160 5.35 20.34 -5.46
N ASP A 161 5.77 19.26 -6.09
CA ASP A 161 6.31 18.10 -5.39
C ASP A 161 7.77 18.35 -5.04
N CYS A 162 8.12 18.09 -3.81
CA CYS A 162 9.52 18.09 -3.42
C CYS A 162 10.24 16.86 -4.00
N GLU A 163 11.51 16.99 -4.35
CA GLU A 163 12.36 15.90 -4.82
C GLU A 163 12.59 14.87 -3.69
N SER A 164 11.61 13.98 -3.50
CA SER A 164 11.65 12.98 -2.42
C SER A 164 12.49 11.74 -2.74
N GLU A 165 13.14 11.69 -3.90
CA GLU A 165 13.83 10.48 -4.39
C GLU A 165 15.08 10.12 -3.59
N ASN A 166 15.83 11.13 -3.15
CA ASN A 166 17.04 10.97 -2.34
C ASN A 166 16.79 11.11 -0.83
N THR A 167 15.53 11.06 -0.38
CA THR A 167 15.21 11.17 1.03
C THR A 167 15.74 9.95 1.80
N PRO A 168 16.44 10.12 2.93
CA PRO A 168 16.82 9.02 3.81
C PRO A 168 15.60 8.17 4.18
N MET A 169 15.79 6.86 4.32
CA MET A 169 14.66 5.96 4.54
C MET A 169 15.01 4.87 5.55
N THR A 170 14.15 4.71 6.55
CA THR A 170 14.24 3.61 7.51
C THR A 170 13.19 2.56 7.18
N ARG A 171 13.65 1.41 6.71
CA ARG A 171 12.78 0.31 6.31
C ARG A 171 12.26 -0.45 7.53
N SER A 172 10.95 -0.74 7.52
CA SER A 172 10.25 -1.38 8.65
C SER A 172 9.62 -2.74 8.30
N SER A 173 9.80 -3.23 7.07
CA SER A 173 8.99 -4.31 6.50
C SER A 173 9.75 -5.56 6.06
N PHE A 174 10.95 -5.81 6.61
CA PHE A 174 11.69 -7.03 6.28
C PHE A 174 10.83 -8.30 6.47
N PRO A 175 10.85 -9.25 5.51
CA PRO A 175 11.72 -9.37 4.32
C PRO A 175 11.21 -8.65 3.06
N ASN A 176 10.15 -7.88 3.18
CA ASN A 176 9.50 -7.17 2.08
C ASN A 176 10.01 -5.73 1.99
N ALA A 177 10.10 -5.17 0.77
CA ALA A 177 10.38 -3.76 0.58
C ALA A 177 9.49 -3.18 -0.53
N TRP A 178 9.16 -1.90 -0.39
CA TRP A 178 8.38 -1.16 -1.38
C TRP A 178 9.25 -0.15 -2.10
N VAL A 179 9.11 -0.08 -3.42
CA VAL A 179 9.83 0.85 -4.28
C VAL A 179 8.83 1.61 -5.14
N ASN A 180 8.68 2.90 -4.92
CA ASN A 180 7.87 3.74 -5.78
C ASN A 180 8.58 3.88 -7.13
N VAL A 181 7.89 3.55 -8.22
CA VAL A 181 8.41 3.71 -9.58
C VAL A 181 7.77 4.87 -10.32
N ILE A 182 6.52 5.21 -9.97
CA ILE A 182 5.75 6.30 -10.55
C ILE A 182 4.86 6.95 -9.49
N TYR A 183 4.76 8.26 -9.49
CA TYR A 183 3.87 9.08 -8.65
C TYR A 183 2.77 9.68 -9.50
N GLY A 184 1.60 9.94 -8.90
CA GLY A 184 0.47 10.57 -9.56
C GLY A 184 -0.27 9.66 -10.54
N CYS A 185 -1.36 10.17 -11.14
CA CYS A 185 -2.17 9.41 -12.10
C CYS A 185 -2.92 10.33 -13.06
N ASN A 186 -2.87 10.03 -14.36
CA ASN A 186 -3.52 10.78 -15.42
C ASN A 186 -4.87 10.19 -15.89
N ASN A 187 -5.38 9.15 -15.22
CA ASN A 187 -6.62 8.48 -15.66
C ASN A 187 -7.89 9.26 -15.34
N PHE A 188 -7.91 10.07 -14.27
CA PHE A 188 -9.09 10.88 -13.87
C PHE A 188 -10.39 10.08 -13.85
N CYS A 189 -10.35 8.84 -13.29
CA CYS A 189 -11.57 8.07 -13.03
C CYS A 189 -12.50 8.92 -12.17
N THR A 190 -13.79 8.98 -12.50
CA THR A 190 -14.74 9.94 -11.93
C THR A 190 -14.95 9.83 -10.41
N TYR A 191 -14.66 8.68 -9.83
CA TYR A 191 -14.74 8.42 -8.39
C TYR A 191 -13.42 8.64 -7.64
N CYS A 192 -12.31 8.87 -8.37
CA CYS A 192 -10.97 8.81 -7.79
C CYS A 192 -10.44 10.20 -7.44
N ILE A 193 -10.00 10.35 -6.20
CA ILE A 193 -9.40 11.60 -5.69
C ILE A 193 -7.88 11.66 -5.97
N VAL A 194 -7.25 10.55 -6.35
CA VAL A 194 -5.78 10.44 -6.48
C VAL A 194 -5.16 11.51 -7.38
N PRO A 195 -5.68 11.83 -8.59
CA PRO A 195 -5.09 12.88 -9.43
C PRO A 195 -5.05 14.27 -8.77
N TYR A 196 -5.95 14.50 -7.81
CA TYR A 196 -6.09 15.80 -7.12
C TYR A 196 -5.22 15.91 -5.85
N VAL A 197 -4.73 14.76 -5.34
CA VAL A 197 -3.93 14.73 -4.10
C VAL A 197 -2.51 14.20 -4.30
N ARG A 198 -2.22 13.62 -5.48
CA ARG A 198 -0.87 13.12 -5.83
C ARG A 198 -0.36 13.67 -7.17
N GLY A 199 -1.15 14.54 -7.82
CA GLY A 199 -0.77 15.23 -9.05
C GLY A 199 -0.73 14.33 -10.29
N ARG A 200 -0.04 14.83 -11.31
CA ARG A 200 0.18 14.14 -12.58
C ARG A 200 1.20 13.02 -12.46
N GLU A 201 1.15 12.10 -13.43
CA GLU A 201 2.14 11.03 -13.54
C GLU A 201 3.56 11.59 -13.63
N ARG A 202 4.45 11.02 -12.82
CA ARG A 202 5.88 11.31 -12.80
C ARG A 202 6.63 10.01 -12.50
N SER A 203 7.29 9.49 -13.53
CA SER A 203 8.07 8.25 -13.45
C SER A 203 9.49 8.55 -12.97
N ARG A 204 10.03 7.65 -12.17
CA ARG A 204 11.47 7.63 -11.85
C ARG A 204 12.24 7.03 -13.01
N THR A 205 13.52 7.35 -13.13
CA THR A 205 14.34 6.77 -14.20
C THR A 205 14.59 5.28 -13.97
N ILE A 206 14.75 4.50 -15.04
CA ILE A 206 15.08 3.06 -14.94
C ILE A 206 16.36 2.83 -14.13
N PRO A 207 17.48 3.57 -14.35
CA PRO A 207 18.68 3.40 -13.54
C PRO A 207 18.48 3.59 -12.05
N ASP A 208 17.70 4.60 -11.63
CA ASP A 208 17.47 4.89 -10.21
C ASP A 208 16.66 3.78 -9.53
N VAL A 209 15.61 3.28 -10.22
CA VAL A 209 14.79 2.18 -9.70
C VAL A 209 15.62 0.88 -9.63
N VAL A 210 16.40 0.58 -10.66
CA VAL A 210 17.27 -0.62 -10.69
C VAL A 210 18.33 -0.55 -9.59
N ALA A 211 18.94 0.62 -9.36
CA ALA A 211 19.93 0.81 -8.31
C ALA A 211 19.31 0.56 -6.91
N GLU A 212 18.12 1.08 -6.65
CA GLU A 212 17.42 0.86 -5.39
C GLU A 212 17.05 -0.61 -5.19
N VAL A 213 16.47 -1.27 -6.20
CA VAL A 213 16.14 -2.71 -6.13
C VAL A 213 17.39 -3.54 -5.88
N LYS A 214 18.51 -3.24 -6.57
CA LYS A 214 19.80 -3.92 -6.41
C LYS A 214 20.34 -3.76 -4.99
N GLN A 215 20.25 -2.55 -4.41
CA GLN A 215 20.65 -2.29 -3.03
C GLN A 215 19.80 -3.09 -2.05
N LEU A 216 18.48 -3.12 -2.22
CA LEU A 216 17.56 -3.86 -1.34
C LEU A 216 17.84 -5.36 -1.37
N VAL A 217 17.96 -5.95 -2.55
CA VAL A 217 18.30 -7.38 -2.70
C VAL A 217 19.67 -7.67 -2.11
N GLY A 218 20.66 -6.79 -2.32
CA GLY A 218 22.00 -6.88 -1.72
C GLY A 218 21.98 -6.79 -0.20
N SER A 219 21.03 -6.06 0.39
CA SER A 219 20.79 -5.93 1.83
C SER A 219 19.96 -7.08 2.42
N GLY A 220 19.59 -8.08 1.61
CA GLY A 220 18.92 -9.29 2.07
C GLY A 220 17.40 -9.28 1.95
N TYR A 221 16.77 -8.22 1.43
CA TYR A 221 15.32 -8.23 1.16
C TYR A 221 14.99 -9.28 0.11
N LYS A 222 13.87 -9.98 0.31
CA LYS A 222 13.47 -11.15 -0.50
C LYS A 222 12.24 -10.92 -1.36
N GLU A 223 11.44 -9.94 -1.06
CA GLU A 223 10.30 -9.54 -1.90
C GLU A 223 10.32 -8.02 -2.09
N ILE A 224 10.36 -7.58 -3.34
CA ILE A 224 10.32 -6.18 -3.73
C ILE A 224 9.00 -5.93 -4.45
N THR A 225 8.22 -4.98 -3.95
CA THR A 225 6.96 -4.56 -4.61
C THR A 225 7.12 -3.19 -5.23
N LEU A 226 7.00 -3.11 -6.55
CA LEU A 226 6.99 -1.86 -7.29
C LEU A 226 5.64 -1.18 -7.12
N LEU A 227 5.63 0.07 -6.69
CA LEU A 227 4.44 0.85 -6.37
C LEU A 227 4.24 2.02 -7.32
N GLY A 228 2.97 2.31 -7.57
CA GLY A 228 2.48 3.48 -8.29
C GLY A 228 0.96 3.59 -8.15
N GLN A 229 0.37 4.65 -8.66
CA GLN A 229 -1.08 4.76 -8.79
C GLN A 229 -1.61 4.09 -10.06
N ASN A 230 -0.76 3.94 -11.07
CA ASN A 230 -0.92 3.14 -12.27
C ASN A 230 0.47 2.77 -12.78
N VAL A 231 1.00 1.63 -12.34
CA VAL A 231 2.37 1.22 -12.71
C VAL A 231 2.51 0.92 -14.20
N ASN A 232 1.41 0.55 -14.87
CA ASN A 232 1.43 0.21 -16.30
C ASN A 232 1.63 1.44 -17.20
N SER A 233 1.41 2.67 -16.66
CA SER A 233 1.68 3.92 -17.38
C SER A 233 3.11 4.44 -17.18
N TYR A 234 3.93 3.69 -16.41
CA TYR A 234 5.34 4.05 -16.19
C TYR A 234 6.06 4.32 -17.51
N GLY A 235 6.81 5.39 -17.55
CA GLY A 235 7.60 5.82 -18.69
C GLY A 235 6.87 6.72 -19.69
N ASN A 236 5.54 6.84 -19.65
CA ASN A 236 4.79 7.70 -20.58
C ASN A 236 5.18 9.19 -20.51
N ASP A 237 5.76 9.63 -19.41
CA ASP A 237 6.24 11.01 -19.17
C ASP A 237 7.75 11.17 -19.36
N LEU A 238 8.51 10.08 -19.55
CA LEU A 238 9.94 10.10 -19.76
C LEU A 238 10.28 10.36 -21.24
N LYS A 239 11.13 11.34 -21.53
CA LYS A 239 11.48 11.75 -22.91
C LYS A 239 12.28 10.69 -23.64
N ASP A 240 13.19 10.02 -22.96
CA ASP A 240 14.14 9.04 -23.51
C ASP A 240 14.03 7.68 -22.80
N GLY A 241 12.97 7.49 -22.02
CA GLY A 241 12.80 6.33 -21.15
C GLY A 241 11.98 5.24 -21.80
N GLY A 242 12.28 4.00 -21.43
CA GLY A 242 11.45 2.84 -21.75
C GLY A 242 10.14 2.81 -20.97
N ASP A 243 9.30 1.84 -21.29
CA ASP A 243 8.05 1.58 -20.58
C ASP A 243 8.25 0.64 -19.35
N PHE A 244 7.14 0.24 -18.73
CA PHE A 244 7.19 -0.66 -17.57
C PHE A 244 7.78 -2.03 -17.90
N ALA A 245 7.64 -2.52 -19.15
CA ALA A 245 8.27 -3.76 -19.58
C ALA A 245 9.80 -3.62 -19.63
N ASP A 246 10.32 -2.46 -20.10
CA ASP A 246 11.77 -2.19 -20.09
C ASP A 246 12.31 -2.13 -18.66
N LEU A 247 11.56 -1.57 -17.72
CA LEU A 247 11.94 -1.55 -16.31
C LEU A 247 12.04 -2.97 -15.74
N LEU A 248 11.05 -3.85 -16.00
CA LEU A 248 11.09 -5.24 -15.54
C LEU A 248 12.28 -5.99 -16.14
N ASP A 249 12.56 -5.79 -17.43
CA ASP A 249 13.69 -6.41 -18.11
C ASP A 249 15.04 -5.90 -17.58
N ALA A 250 15.15 -4.61 -17.30
CA ALA A 250 16.35 -4.02 -16.71
C ALA A 250 16.63 -4.60 -15.31
N ILE A 251 15.60 -4.69 -14.46
CA ILE A 251 15.71 -5.31 -13.14
C ILE A 251 16.14 -6.78 -13.27
N GLY A 252 15.48 -7.59 -14.14
CA GLY A 252 15.82 -8.99 -14.34
C GLY A 252 17.23 -9.21 -14.87
N ARG A 253 17.73 -8.29 -15.73
CA ARG A 253 19.08 -8.34 -16.27
C ARG A 253 20.15 -7.96 -15.23
N GLU A 254 19.91 -6.93 -14.41
CA GLU A 254 20.95 -6.30 -13.59
C GLU A 254 20.94 -6.73 -12.13
N VAL A 255 19.78 -7.14 -11.59
CA VAL A 255 19.65 -7.59 -10.21
C VAL A 255 19.74 -9.11 -10.14
N LYS A 256 20.78 -9.63 -9.48
CA LYS A 256 21.03 -11.07 -9.37
C LYS A 256 20.66 -11.59 -7.98
N GLY A 257 20.30 -12.86 -7.93
CA GLY A 257 19.92 -13.56 -6.70
C GLY A 257 18.47 -14.03 -6.71
N LYS A 258 18.08 -14.72 -5.65
CA LYS A 258 16.72 -15.22 -5.47
C LYS A 258 15.91 -14.19 -4.66
N TYR A 259 14.97 -13.56 -5.32
CA TYR A 259 14.00 -12.62 -4.75
C TYR A 259 12.70 -12.69 -5.55
N ARG A 260 11.63 -12.15 -5.01
CA ARG A 260 10.35 -11.99 -5.70
C ARG A 260 10.17 -10.53 -6.08
N LEU A 261 9.77 -10.29 -7.30
CA LEU A 261 9.38 -8.97 -7.79
C LEU A 261 7.87 -8.94 -8.03
N ARG A 262 7.19 -8.05 -7.33
CA ARG A 262 5.75 -7.79 -7.48
C ARG A 262 5.51 -6.36 -7.92
N PHE A 263 4.33 -6.10 -8.40
CA PHE A 263 3.86 -4.74 -8.61
C PHE A 263 2.35 -4.65 -8.31
N MET A 264 1.90 -3.45 -7.98
CA MET A 264 0.51 -3.18 -7.62
C MET A 264 -0.04 -2.01 -8.43
N SER A 265 -1.39 -1.93 -8.50
CA SER A 265 -2.09 -0.80 -9.11
C SER A 265 -1.93 -0.70 -10.64
N SER A 266 -2.25 -1.79 -11.34
CA SER A 266 -2.39 -1.79 -12.80
C SER A 266 -3.70 -1.15 -13.26
N HIS A 267 -3.71 -0.68 -14.51
CA HIS A 267 -4.95 -0.25 -15.17
C HIS A 267 -5.15 -1.05 -16.46
N PRO A 268 -6.33 -1.65 -16.70
CA PRO A 268 -6.57 -2.52 -17.86
C PRO A 268 -6.24 -1.88 -19.21
N LYS A 269 -6.52 -0.60 -19.36
CA LYS A 269 -6.22 0.18 -20.58
C LYS A 269 -4.71 0.13 -20.94
N ASP A 270 -3.83 0.13 -19.93
CA ASP A 270 -2.38 0.23 -20.10
C ASP A 270 -1.66 -1.12 -20.02
N LEU A 271 -2.40 -2.24 -19.86
CA LEU A 271 -1.84 -3.58 -19.94
C LEU A 271 -1.56 -3.97 -21.41
N THR A 272 -0.30 -4.05 -21.79
CA THR A 272 0.15 -4.39 -23.14
C THR A 272 0.64 -5.84 -23.25
N GLU A 273 0.63 -6.42 -24.46
CA GLU A 273 1.22 -7.74 -24.70
C GLU A 273 2.73 -7.76 -24.36
N ARG A 274 3.43 -6.65 -24.65
CA ARG A 274 4.83 -6.48 -24.30
C ARG A 274 5.09 -6.61 -22.79
N LEU A 275 4.22 -6.00 -21.97
CA LEU A 275 4.33 -6.09 -20.52
C LEU A 275 4.07 -7.52 -20.02
N VAL A 276 3.02 -8.18 -20.51
CA VAL A 276 2.71 -9.57 -20.14
C VAL A 276 3.86 -10.52 -20.55
N ALA A 277 4.44 -10.31 -21.74
CA ALA A 277 5.59 -11.05 -22.18
C ALA A 277 6.85 -10.79 -21.33
N ALA A 278 7.04 -9.54 -20.85
CA ALA A 278 8.12 -9.21 -19.92
C ALA A 278 7.95 -9.90 -18.57
N MET A 279 6.72 -9.96 -18.04
CA MET A 279 6.44 -10.73 -16.83
C MET A 279 6.79 -12.20 -17.00
N ALA A 280 6.32 -12.83 -18.08
CA ALA A 280 6.52 -14.27 -18.33
C ALA A 280 7.99 -14.69 -18.51
N ARG A 281 8.87 -13.81 -19.03
CA ARG A 281 10.28 -14.15 -19.26
C ARG A 281 11.22 -13.83 -18.09
N ASN A 282 10.76 -13.04 -17.10
CA ASN A 282 11.57 -12.65 -15.95
C ASN A 282 11.26 -13.54 -14.74
N GLU A 283 12.11 -14.49 -14.43
CA GLU A 283 11.93 -15.53 -13.40
C GLU A 283 11.64 -15.00 -11.99
N ASN A 284 12.11 -13.79 -11.67
CA ASN A 284 11.86 -13.18 -10.36
C ASN A 284 10.51 -12.45 -10.30
N VAL A 285 9.86 -12.19 -11.44
CA VAL A 285 8.54 -11.54 -11.47
C VAL A 285 7.47 -12.57 -11.11
N CYS A 286 6.75 -12.32 -10.04
CA CYS A 286 5.68 -13.21 -9.61
C CYS A 286 4.55 -13.30 -10.65
N HIS A 287 4.02 -14.50 -10.86
CA HIS A 287 2.84 -14.72 -11.70
C HIS A 287 1.56 -14.30 -10.95
N LEU A 288 1.54 -13.06 -10.52
CA LEU A 288 0.42 -12.40 -9.86
C LEU A 288 0.22 -11.01 -10.47
N ILE A 289 -0.95 -10.72 -10.94
CA ILE A 289 -1.33 -9.39 -11.40
C ILE A 289 -2.59 -8.88 -10.71
N HIS A 290 -2.52 -7.65 -10.20
CA HIS A 290 -3.70 -6.95 -9.71
C HIS A 290 -4.24 -6.04 -10.82
N LEU A 291 -5.40 -6.40 -11.40
CA LEU A 291 -5.99 -5.72 -12.55
C LEU A 291 -7.43 -5.27 -12.24
N PRO A 292 -7.63 -4.03 -11.73
CA PRO A 292 -8.92 -3.52 -11.28
C PRO A 292 -9.97 -3.42 -12.40
N LEU A 293 -10.98 -4.28 -12.37
CA LEU A 293 -12.14 -4.28 -13.26
C LEU A 293 -13.06 -3.08 -12.99
N GLN A 294 -13.35 -2.82 -11.74
CA GLN A 294 -14.29 -1.84 -11.19
C GLN A 294 -15.77 -2.16 -11.46
N SER A 295 -16.17 -2.47 -12.69
CA SER A 295 -17.52 -2.89 -13.09
C SER A 295 -17.47 -3.76 -14.35
N GLY A 296 -18.41 -4.69 -14.49
CA GLY A 296 -18.61 -5.48 -15.71
C GLY A 296 -19.59 -4.88 -16.70
N SER A 297 -20.15 -3.70 -16.42
CA SER A 297 -21.05 -2.97 -17.32
C SER A 297 -20.30 -1.90 -18.11
N ASN A 298 -20.46 -1.90 -19.43
CA ASN A 298 -19.88 -0.89 -20.30
C ASN A 298 -20.43 0.54 -20.01
N ASP A 299 -21.69 0.65 -19.62
CA ASP A 299 -22.30 1.93 -19.25
C ASP A 299 -21.75 2.48 -17.95
N VAL A 300 -21.52 1.63 -16.94
CA VAL A 300 -20.90 2.02 -15.68
C VAL A 300 -19.42 2.38 -15.91
N LEU A 301 -18.67 1.56 -16.64
CA LEU A 301 -17.27 1.83 -17.00
C LEU A 301 -17.11 3.18 -17.72
N LYS A 302 -18.01 3.50 -18.66
CA LYS A 302 -18.03 4.78 -19.33
C LYS A 302 -18.29 5.95 -18.37
N ARG A 303 -19.27 5.82 -17.47
CA ARG A 303 -19.55 6.83 -16.42
C ARG A 303 -18.38 6.97 -15.45
N MET A 304 -17.67 5.89 -15.16
CA MET A 304 -16.44 5.88 -14.35
C MET A 304 -15.23 6.50 -15.08
N ASN A 305 -15.31 6.83 -16.37
CA ASN A 305 -14.21 7.26 -17.24
C ASN A 305 -13.07 6.22 -17.34
N ARG A 306 -13.42 4.92 -17.42
CA ARG A 306 -12.42 3.85 -17.41
C ARG A 306 -11.72 3.61 -18.75
N ARG A 307 -12.28 4.08 -19.87
CA ARG A 307 -11.70 4.04 -21.23
C ARG A 307 -11.34 2.62 -21.72
N TYR A 308 -12.09 1.62 -21.30
CA TYR A 308 -12.10 0.25 -21.82
C TYR A 308 -13.50 -0.33 -21.64
N THR A 309 -13.82 -1.36 -22.41
CA THR A 309 -15.06 -2.12 -22.32
C THR A 309 -14.84 -3.42 -21.54
N ARG A 310 -15.93 -4.11 -21.19
CA ARG A 310 -15.88 -5.45 -20.59
C ARG A 310 -15.19 -6.46 -21.53
N GLU A 311 -15.40 -6.31 -22.83
CA GLU A 311 -14.79 -7.14 -23.88
C GLU A 311 -13.27 -6.91 -23.94
N ASP A 312 -12.84 -5.65 -23.89
CA ASP A 312 -11.42 -5.29 -23.80
C ASP A 312 -10.78 -5.90 -22.55
N TYR A 313 -11.51 -5.85 -21.42
CA TYR A 313 -11.02 -6.44 -20.17
C TYR A 313 -10.84 -7.96 -20.29
N MET A 314 -11.83 -8.68 -20.82
CA MET A 314 -11.71 -10.14 -21.05
C MET A 314 -10.58 -10.49 -22.00
N ALA A 315 -10.36 -9.70 -23.06
CA ALA A 315 -9.20 -9.88 -23.95
C ALA A 315 -7.86 -9.72 -23.21
N LYS A 316 -7.79 -8.87 -22.15
CA LYS A 316 -6.59 -8.80 -21.30
C LYS A 316 -6.42 -10.05 -20.43
N ILE A 317 -7.52 -10.60 -19.89
CA ILE A 317 -7.49 -11.88 -19.16
C ILE A 317 -6.97 -13.01 -20.07
N ASP A 318 -7.51 -13.09 -21.29
CA ASP A 318 -7.07 -14.11 -22.28
C ASP A 318 -5.59 -13.93 -22.65
N LEU A 319 -5.13 -12.69 -22.79
CA LEU A 319 -3.73 -12.37 -23.05
C LEU A 319 -2.83 -12.83 -21.89
N ILE A 320 -3.20 -12.57 -20.65
CA ILE A 320 -2.45 -13.03 -19.47
C ILE A 320 -2.38 -14.56 -19.48
N LYS A 321 -3.50 -15.24 -19.64
CA LYS A 321 -3.57 -16.73 -19.65
C LYS A 321 -2.78 -17.34 -20.80
N LYS A 322 -2.69 -16.66 -21.96
CA LYS A 322 -1.89 -17.11 -23.11
C LYS A 322 -0.39 -17.17 -22.79
N PHE A 323 0.15 -16.17 -22.09
CA PHE A 323 1.58 -16.10 -21.75
C PHE A 323 1.92 -16.77 -20.43
N MET A 324 1.02 -16.71 -19.45
CA MET A 324 1.16 -17.23 -18.10
C MET A 324 -0.13 -17.95 -17.68
N PRO A 325 -0.32 -19.23 -18.07
CA PRO A 325 -1.57 -19.97 -17.79
C PRO A 325 -1.87 -20.12 -16.29
N ASP A 326 -0.84 -20.08 -15.46
CA ASP A 326 -0.87 -20.21 -13.99
C ASP A 326 -1.00 -18.87 -13.26
N CYS A 327 -0.97 -17.74 -13.98
CA CYS A 327 -1.01 -16.41 -13.37
C CYS A 327 -2.28 -16.19 -12.54
N ALA A 328 -2.10 -15.86 -11.27
CA ALA A 328 -3.19 -15.43 -10.41
C ALA A 328 -3.60 -13.99 -10.76
N VAL A 329 -4.85 -13.78 -11.09
CA VAL A 329 -5.40 -12.43 -11.32
C VAL A 329 -6.24 -12.03 -10.12
N SER A 330 -5.91 -10.89 -9.52
CA SER A 330 -6.74 -10.23 -8.52
C SER A 330 -7.33 -8.94 -9.07
N THR A 331 -8.44 -8.49 -8.49
CA THR A 331 -9.17 -7.32 -9.00
C THR A 331 -9.79 -6.47 -7.91
N ASP A 332 -10.17 -5.25 -8.27
CA ASP A 332 -11.09 -4.40 -7.51
C ASP A 332 -12.43 -4.33 -8.24
N VAL A 333 -13.53 -4.44 -7.49
CA VAL A 333 -14.89 -4.29 -8.01
C VAL A 333 -15.71 -3.40 -7.10
N MET A 334 -16.51 -2.52 -7.69
CA MET A 334 -17.32 -1.55 -6.97
C MET A 334 -18.79 -1.74 -7.31
N VAL A 335 -19.65 -1.73 -6.29
CA VAL A 335 -21.12 -1.74 -6.45
C VAL A 335 -21.72 -0.42 -5.98
N GLY A 336 -22.93 -0.11 -6.46
CA GLY A 336 -23.65 1.10 -6.03
C GLY A 336 -23.09 2.40 -6.63
N PHE A 337 -22.38 2.32 -7.76
CA PHE A 337 -21.95 3.51 -8.48
C PHE A 337 -23.18 4.27 -9.04
N PRO A 338 -23.18 5.63 -9.04
CA PRO A 338 -24.33 6.41 -9.48
C PRO A 338 -24.91 5.94 -10.81
N GLY A 339 -26.22 5.64 -10.81
CA GLY A 339 -26.97 5.15 -11.96
C GLY A 339 -26.73 3.69 -12.33
N GLU A 340 -26.10 2.89 -11.48
CA GLU A 340 -25.94 1.44 -11.68
C GLU A 340 -27.31 0.73 -11.60
N SER A 341 -27.74 0.13 -12.70
CA SER A 341 -28.96 -0.67 -12.76
C SER A 341 -28.75 -2.09 -12.20
N GLU A 342 -29.83 -2.86 -12.05
CA GLU A 342 -29.74 -4.29 -11.69
C GLU A 342 -29.01 -5.07 -12.80
N GLN A 343 -29.26 -4.76 -14.07
CA GLN A 343 -28.58 -5.43 -15.17
C GLN A 343 -27.07 -5.15 -15.16
N ASP A 344 -26.64 -3.91 -14.86
CA ASP A 344 -25.22 -3.55 -14.74
C ASP A 344 -24.54 -4.37 -13.64
N PHE A 345 -25.23 -4.61 -12.52
CA PHE A 345 -24.74 -5.46 -11.45
C PHE A 345 -24.61 -6.92 -11.90
N ARG A 346 -25.64 -7.48 -12.60
CA ARG A 346 -25.59 -8.84 -13.16
C ARG A 346 -24.45 -9.00 -14.16
N ASP A 347 -24.23 -8.02 -15.02
CA ASP A 347 -23.11 -7.98 -15.96
C ASP A 347 -21.76 -8.00 -15.23
N THR A 348 -21.69 -7.37 -14.06
CA THR A 348 -20.48 -7.38 -13.24
C THR A 348 -20.22 -8.78 -12.65
N LEU A 349 -21.25 -9.46 -12.13
CA LEU A 349 -21.10 -10.83 -11.63
C LEU A 349 -20.71 -11.81 -12.76
N ASP A 350 -21.28 -11.64 -13.96
CA ASP A 350 -20.96 -12.47 -15.14
C ASP A 350 -19.47 -12.36 -15.52
N ILE A 351 -18.90 -11.15 -15.52
CA ILE A 351 -17.46 -10.97 -15.78
C ILE A 351 -16.60 -11.54 -14.64
N MET A 352 -17.01 -11.39 -13.38
CA MET A 352 -16.28 -11.98 -12.26
C MET A 352 -16.20 -13.50 -12.36
N GLU A 353 -17.28 -14.14 -12.77
CA GLU A 353 -17.31 -15.59 -13.01
C GLU A 353 -16.39 -16.00 -14.17
N LYS A 354 -16.49 -15.32 -15.32
CA LYS A 354 -15.72 -15.63 -16.54
C LYS A 354 -14.23 -15.38 -16.41
N ALA A 355 -13.84 -14.30 -15.72
CA ALA A 355 -12.45 -13.93 -15.50
C ALA A 355 -11.74 -14.85 -14.51
N ASP A 356 -12.50 -15.55 -13.65
CA ASP A 356 -12.01 -16.54 -12.69
C ASP A 356 -10.94 -15.96 -11.75
N PHE A 357 -11.28 -14.86 -11.06
CA PHE A 357 -10.35 -14.16 -10.18
C PHE A 357 -9.90 -15.02 -9.00
N ALA A 358 -8.59 -15.07 -8.77
CA ALA A 358 -8.01 -15.69 -7.58
C ALA A 358 -8.44 -15.00 -6.27
N SER A 359 -8.64 -13.68 -6.34
CA SER A 359 -9.19 -12.87 -5.25
C SER A 359 -9.76 -11.55 -5.80
N ALA A 360 -10.72 -10.96 -5.07
CA ALA A 360 -11.26 -9.65 -5.39
C ALA A 360 -11.41 -8.79 -4.13
N PHE A 361 -11.07 -7.51 -4.25
CA PHE A 361 -11.41 -6.50 -3.27
C PHE A 361 -12.70 -5.82 -3.72
N MET A 362 -13.74 -5.95 -2.92
CA MET A 362 -15.08 -5.51 -3.26
C MET A 362 -15.49 -4.35 -2.38
N PHE A 363 -16.03 -3.30 -2.98
CA PHE A 363 -16.36 -2.07 -2.29
C PHE A 363 -17.76 -1.59 -2.65
N VAL A 364 -18.43 -0.96 -1.70
CA VAL A 364 -19.57 -0.09 -1.99
C VAL A 364 -19.00 1.28 -2.37
N TYR A 365 -19.54 1.90 -3.43
CA TYR A 365 -19.19 3.25 -3.78
C TYR A 365 -19.43 4.19 -2.59
N SER A 366 -18.46 4.98 -2.27
CA SER A 366 -18.52 6.01 -1.23
C SER A 366 -18.23 7.37 -1.86
N ARG A 367 -19.10 8.32 -1.64
CA ARG A 367 -18.97 9.69 -2.16
C ARG A 367 -17.68 10.33 -1.65
N ARG A 368 -16.95 10.96 -2.56
CA ARG A 368 -15.70 11.66 -2.28
C ARG A 368 -15.82 13.12 -2.68
N GLY A 369 -15.88 14.00 -1.72
CA GLY A 369 -15.93 15.43 -1.98
C GLY A 369 -14.83 15.88 -2.94
N GLY A 370 -15.19 16.62 -3.98
CA GLY A 370 -14.27 17.09 -5.00
C GLY A 370 -14.11 16.17 -6.22
N THR A 371 -14.68 14.96 -6.21
CA THR A 371 -14.69 14.08 -7.39
C THR A 371 -15.92 14.32 -8.26
N PRO A 372 -15.86 14.07 -9.59
CA PRO A 372 -17.02 14.17 -10.46
C PRO A 372 -18.19 13.28 -10.03
N ALA A 373 -17.93 12.04 -9.59
CA ALA A 373 -18.96 11.09 -9.19
C ALA A 373 -19.74 11.53 -7.94
N ASP A 374 -19.14 12.36 -7.07
CA ASP A 374 -19.84 12.93 -5.92
C ASP A 374 -21.03 13.80 -6.32
N LYS A 375 -20.97 14.42 -7.49
CA LYS A 375 -21.98 15.33 -8.02
C LYS A 375 -22.95 14.65 -9.00
N MET A 376 -22.75 13.39 -9.34
CA MET A 376 -23.63 12.67 -10.25
C MET A 376 -25.03 12.51 -9.64
N PRO A 377 -26.10 12.65 -10.45
CA PRO A 377 -27.43 12.25 -10.04
C PRO A 377 -27.52 10.73 -9.85
N ASP A 378 -28.70 10.26 -9.48
CA ASP A 378 -29.03 8.82 -9.41
C ASP A 378 -28.11 8.01 -8.49
N GLN A 379 -27.77 8.58 -7.32
CA GLN A 379 -27.07 7.87 -6.27
C GLN A 379 -27.87 6.64 -5.81
N ILE A 380 -27.20 5.49 -5.72
CA ILE A 380 -27.86 4.23 -5.37
C ILE A 380 -28.18 4.20 -3.88
N PRO A 381 -29.40 3.78 -3.47
CA PRO A 381 -29.75 3.61 -2.07
C PRO A 381 -28.81 2.64 -1.35
N GLU A 382 -28.54 2.94 -0.08
CA GLU A 382 -27.61 2.15 0.74
C GLU A 382 -28.03 0.69 0.86
N GLU A 383 -29.34 0.42 1.00
CA GLU A 383 -29.90 -0.93 1.11
C GLU A 383 -29.63 -1.76 -0.16
N VAL A 384 -29.78 -1.15 -1.35
CA VAL A 384 -29.50 -1.81 -2.63
C VAL A 384 -28.00 -2.12 -2.73
N SER A 385 -27.14 -1.16 -2.39
CA SER A 385 -25.69 -1.34 -2.42
C SER A 385 -25.23 -2.42 -1.42
N LYS A 386 -25.84 -2.47 -0.22
CA LYS A 386 -25.58 -3.51 0.77
C LYS A 386 -25.99 -4.91 0.28
N ALA A 387 -27.16 -5.03 -0.34
CA ALA A 387 -27.59 -6.30 -0.91
C ALA A 387 -26.64 -6.78 -2.00
N ARG A 388 -26.27 -5.91 -2.94
CA ARG A 388 -25.34 -6.22 -4.04
C ARG A 388 -23.96 -6.62 -3.54
N ILE A 389 -23.38 -5.90 -2.56
CA ILE A 389 -22.05 -6.26 -2.04
C ILE A 389 -22.06 -7.60 -1.32
N MET A 390 -23.13 -7.93 -0.58
CA MET A 390 -23.24 -9.22 0.09
C MET A 390 -23.32 -10.39 -0.91
N GLU A 391 -24.09 -10.25 -1.99
CA GLU A 391 -24.18 -11.24 -3.05
C GLU A 391 -22.83 -11.43 -3.75
N MET A 392 -22.17 -10.33 -4.11
CA MET A 392 -20.86 -10.34 -4.76
C MET A 392 -19.79 -11.01 -3.89
N VAL A 393 -19.76 -10.68 -2.58
CA VAL A 393 -18.83 -11.28 -1.62
C VAL A 393 -19.05 -12.78 -1.49
N ALA A 394 -20.32 -13.24 -1.45
CA ALA A 394 -20.64 -14.66 -1.38
C ALA A 394 -20.14 -15.41 -2.62
N ALA A 395 -20.38 -14.86 -3.83
CA ALA A 395 -19.93 -15.45 -5.09
C ALA A 395 -18.38 -15.54 -5.15
N GLN A 396 -17.67 -14.47 -4.82
CA GLN A 396 -16.21 -14.48 -4.85
C GLN A 396 -15.59 -15.38 -3.78
N ASN A 397 -16.17 -15.43 -2.58
CA ASN A 397 -15.66 -16.30 -1.52
C ASN A 397 -15.78 -17.78 -1.89
N ALA A 398 -16.87 -18.19 -2.54
CA ALA A 398 -17.02 -19.53 -3.07
C ALA A 398 -15.91 -19.87 -4.06
N ARG A 399 -15.65 -18.98 -5.03
CA ARG A 399 -14.57 -19.14 -6.01
C ARG A 399 -13.18 -19.19 -5.37
N THR A 400 -12.92 -18.29 -4.42
CA THR A 400 -11.64 -18.27 -3.70
C THR A 400 -11.42 -19.57 -2.90
N ALA A 401 -12.49 -20.15 -2.33
CA ALA A 401 -12.41 -21.42 -1.64
C ALA A 401 -12.10 -22.59 -2.59
N GLU A 402 -12.70 -22.62 -3.79
CA GLU A 402 -12.39 -23.61 -4.83
C GLU A 402 -10.92 -23.53 -5.25
N HIS A 403 -10.42 -22.32 -5.55
CA HIS A 403 -9.01 -22.11 -5.86
C HIS A 403 -8.08 -22.58 -4.73
N SER A 404 -8.43 -22.30 -3.48
CA SER A 404 -7.62 -22.72 -2.33
C SER A 404 -7.65 -24.23 -2.13
N ALA A 405 -8.81 -24.88 -2.32
CA ALA A 405 -8.95 -26.33 -2.23
C ALA A 405 -8.07 -27.07 -3.24
N ALA A 406 -7.87 -26.49 -4.43
CA ALA A 406 -6.99 -27.05 -5.47
C ALA A 406 -5.50 -27.08 -5.08
N TYR A 407 -5.10 -26.39 -4.01
CA TYR A 407 -3.74 -26.44 -3.47
C TYR A 407 -3.48 -27.64 -2.55
N LYS A 408 -4.52 -28.28 -2.02
CA LYS A 408 -4.37 -29.41 -1.09
C LYS A 408 -3.53 -30.54 -1.71
N GLY A 409 -2.50 -30.95 -1.00
CA GLY A 409 -1.54 -31.98 -1.41
C GLY A 409 -0.37 -31.44 -2.28
N ARG A 410 -0.41 -30.18 -2.72
CA ARG A 410 0.69 -29.57 -3.51
C ARG A 410 1.83 -29.17 -2.60
N THR A 411 3.04 -29.26 -3.14
CA THR A 411 4.24 -28.62 -2.58
C THR A 411 4.36 -27.23 -3.18
N ILE A 412 4.52 -26.22 -2.30
CA ILE A 412 4.70 -24.82 -2.69
C ILE A 412 5.87 -24.20 -1.93
N GLU A 413 6.42 -23.13 -2.47
CA GLU A 413 7.45 -22.33 -1.79
C GLU A 413 6.81 -21.08 -1.19
N ILE A 414 6.97 -20.88 0.11
CA ILE A 414 6.50 -19.70 0.85
C ILE A 414 7.71 -18.85 1.22
N LEU A 415 7.65 -17.53 1.00
CA LEU A 415 8.51 -16.58 1.68
C LEU A 415 7.93 -16.33 3.06
N CYS A 416 8.64 -16.76 4.11
CA CYS A 416 8.20 -16.55 5.48
C CYS A 416 8.35 -15.07 5.86
N GLU A 417 7.24 -14.43 6.20
CA GLU A 417 7.19 -12.99 6.51
C GLU A 417 7.20 -12.73 8.01
N ASP A 418 6.50 -13.56 8.79
CA ASP A 418 6.33 -13.30 10.23
C ASP A 418 5.96 -14.58 11.00
N PHE A 419 5.79 -14.43 12.31
CA PHE A 419 5.32 -15.47 13.22
C PHE A 419 4.02 -15.02 13.91
N ASP A 420 2.95 -15.78 13.76
CA ASP A 420 1.67 -15.55 14.43
C ASP A 420 1.72 -16.17 15.86
N GLU A 421 1.99 -15.36 16.87
CA GLU A 421 2.07 -15.79 18.27
C GLU A 421 0.78 -16.47 18.74
N LYS A 422 -0.40 -16.02 18.25
CA LYS A 422 -1.69 -16.58 18.66
C LYS A 422 -1.91 -17.99 18.15
N ARG A 423 -1.41 -18.28 16.93
CA ARG A 423 -1.48 -19.59 16.30
C ARG A 423 -0.26 -20.46 16.62
N GLY A 424 0.84 -19.87 17.05
CA GLY A 424 2.12 -20.55 17.21
C GLY A 424 2.66 -21.07 15.86
N MET A 425 2.47 -20.31 14.78
CA MET A 425 2.82 -20.71 13.41
C MET A 425 3.52 -19.58 12.68
N TYR A 426 4.50 -19.93 11.85
CA TYR A 426 5.04 -19.01 10.84
C TYR A 426 4.02 -18.79 9.73
N LEU A 427 4.06 -17.60 9.13
CA LEU A 427 3.20 -17.24 8.04
C LEU A 427 4.00 -16.53 6.94
N GLY A 428 3.54 -16.67 5.71
CA GLY A 428 4.13 -16.02 4.55
C GLY A 428 3.34 -16.32 3.29
N ARG A 429 3.78 -15.77 2.17
CA ARG A 429 3.06 -15.90 0.89
C ARG A 429 3.86 -16.70 -0.11
N ASP A 430 3.11 -17.42 -0.96
CA ASP A 430 3.65 -18.01 -2.19
C ASP A 430 3.83 -16.93 -3.29
N GLU A 431 4.31 -17.30 -4.45
CA GLU A 431 4.47 -16.39 -5.59
C GLU A 431 3.13 -15.83 -6.12
N TYR A 432 2.03 -16.55 -5.91
CA TYR A 432 0.67 -16.14 -6.30
C TYR A 432 -0.04 -15.28 -5.27
N GLY A 433 0.66 -14.92 -4.16
CA GLY A 433 0.13 -14.08 -3.08
C GLY A 433 -0.73 -14.80 -2.06
N ARG A 434 -0.81 -16.13 -2.07
CA ARG A 434 -1.60 -16.90 -1.10
C ARG A 434 -0.87 -17.00 0.22
N MET A 435 -1.61 -16.75 1.31
CA MET A 435 -1.09 -16.85 2.67
C MET A 435 -1.04 -18.31 3.11
N GLY A 436 0.13 -18.78 3.49
CA GLY A 436 0.35 -20.09 4.09
C GLY A 436 0.82 -19.99 5.54
N TYR A 437 0.36 -20.93 6.38
CA TYR A 437 0.77 -21.10 7.78
C TYR A 437 1.45 -22.44 7.95
N PHE A 438 2.60 -22.46 8.63
CA PHE A 438 3.34 -23.69 8.90
C PHE A 438 4.08 -23.61 10.23
N LYS A 439 4.45 -24.78 10.81
CA LYS A 439 5.27 -24.88 12.02
C LYS A 439 6.72 -25.12 11.66
N SER A 440 7.63 -24.54 12.45
CA SER A 440 9.07 -24.83 12.41
C SER A 440 9.68 -24.63 13.79
N ASP A 441 10.72 -25.41 14.08
CA ASP A 441 11.52 -25.29 15.31
C ASP A 441 12.63 -24.23 15.19
N LYS A 442 12.78 -23.64 14.01
CA LYS A 442 13.77 -22.58 13.71
C LYS A 442 13.05 -21.30 13.32
N ASP A 443 13.73 -20.17 13.52
CA ASP A 443 13.25 -18.91 12.96
C ASP A 443 13.38 -18.93 11.43
N GLU A 444 12.24 -18.86 10.75
CA GLU A 444 12.15 -18.92 9.30
C GLU A 444 11.91 -17.54 8.64
N ARG A 445 11.77 -16.49 9.42
CA ARG A 445 11.50 -15.14 8.87
C ARG A 445 12.58 -14.71 7.89
N GLY A 446 12.17 -14.28 6.71
CA GLY A 446 13.03 -13.90 5.60
C GLY A 446 13.56 -15.07 4.76
N ASN A 447 13.16 -16.30 5.04
CA ASN A 447 13.56 -17.48 4.28
C ASN A 447 12.46 -17.91 3.29
N PHE A 448 12.89 -18.46 2.15
CA PHE A 448 12.03 -19.25 1.28
C PHE A 448 11.96 -20.67 1.83
N VAL A 449 10.76 -21.13 2.13
CA VAL A 449 10.50 -22.43 2.76
C VAL A 449 9.60 -23.29 1.87
N ASN A 450 10.04 -24.50 1.56
CA ASN A 450 9.20 -25.47 0.86
C ASN A 450 8.24 -26.12 1.88
N VAL A 451 6.95 -26.10 1.54
CA VAL A 451 5.90 -26.64 2.39
C VAL A 451 4.90 -27.44 1.57
N LYS A 452 4.33 -28.47 2.17
CA LYS A 452 3.21 -29.23 1.61
C LYS A 452 1.92 -28.73 2.18
N VAL A 453 0.97 -28.35 1.32
CA VAL A 453 -0.36 -27.92 1.74
C VAL A 453 -1.17 -29.11 2.25
N THR A 454 -1.56 -29.11 3.49
CA THR A 454 -2.35 -30.19 4.14
C THR A 454 -3.82 -29.87 4.22
N ASP A 455 -4.15 -28.58 4.44
CA ASP A 455 -5.54 -28.12 4.55
C ASP A 455 -5.70 -26.65 4.17
N THR A 456 -6.95 -26.17 4.10
CA THR A 456 -7.31 -24.79 3.79
C THR A 456 -8.59 -24.37 4.50
N ASN A 457 -8.70 -23.10 4.88
CA ASN A 457 -9.95 -22.51 5.39
C ASN A 457 -10.68 -21.66 4.33
N GLY A 458 -10.40 -21.90 3.06
CA GLY A 458 -10.97 -21.15 1.93
C GLY A 458 -10.18 -19.89 1.53
N ILE A 459 -9.36 -19.32 2.40
CA ILE A 459 -8.54 -18.12 2.12
C ILE A 459 -7.06 -18.42 2.35
N SER A 460 -6.76 -19.10 3.45
CA SER A 460 -5.38 -19.42 3.87
C SER A 460 -5.09 -20.90 3.72
N LEU A 461 -3.85 -21.22 3.49
CA LEU A 461 -3.33 -22.57 3.37
C LEU A 461 -2.68 -22.98 4.71
N TYR A 462 -2.96 -24.19 5.18
CA TYR A 462 -2.24 -24.81 6.30
C TYR A 462 -1.27 -25.83 5.74
N CYS A 463 -0.03 -25.76 6.20
CA CYS A 463 1.07 -26.48 5.57
C CYS A 463 1.95 -27.20 6.58
N GLU A 464 2.61 -28.25 6.11
CA GLU A 464 3.73 -28.92 6.79
C GLU A 464 5.03 -28.56 6.07
N LYS A 465 6.05 -28.21 6.84
CA LYS A 465 7.39 -27.96 6.31
C LYS A 465 7.99 -29.29 5.81
N ILE A 466 8.66 -29.24 4.66
CA ILE A 466 9.32 -30.38 4.03
C ILE A 466 10.84 -30.30 4.27
#